data_6993fbeaaace3a7b018b59b722ef20cb
#
_entry.id   6993fbeaaace3a7b018b59b722ef20cb
#
_cell.length_a   1.000
_cell.length_b   1.000
_cell.length_c   1.000
_cell.angle_alpha   90.00
_cell.angle_beta   90.00
_cell.angle_gamma   90.00
#
_symmetry.space_group_name_H-M   'P 1'
#
loop_
_entity.id
_entity.type
_entity.pdbx_description
1 polymer ?
#
loop_
_entity_poly.entity_id
_entity_poly.type
_entity_poly.pdbx_seq_one_letter_code
_entity_poly.pdbx_strand_id
1 'polypeptide(L)'
;EGNKEFVKETALMEKAVGAINKLSPRFVVVTGDLVNDGNNPEQIKEFKRICSLIRKDIPVYLTPGNHDVGQQPTKESLKNYRDEYGYDCFSFQVDGTCFIGLNTQIIWTGLKDSEDSQFVWLNKVLENSQKCNHRIVFGHHPLFVNSIDEPDKYENFPTAKRNTYIS
;
A
#
# COMPACT_ATOMS: atom_id res chain seq x y z
N GLU A 1 -6.25 19.10 -3.24
CA GLU A 1 -6.56 18.17 -4.33
C GLU A 1 -6.37 18.87 -5.66
N GLY A 2 -5.49 18.36 -6.53
CA GLY A 2 -5.32 18.86 -7.90
C GLY A 2 -4.49 20.14 -8.06
N ASN A 3 -3.88 20.66 -7.02
CA ASN A 3 -2.98 21.81 -7.14
C ASN A 3 -1.66 21.39 -7.80
N LYS A 4 -1.19 22.19 -8.78
CA LYS A 4 0.14 22.01 -9.38
C LYS A 4 1.28 22.24 -8.36
N GLU A 5 0.97 22.86 -7.24
CA GLU A 5 1.89 23.16 -6.14
C GLU A 5 1.52 22.30 -4.93
N PHE A 6 2.15 21.16 -4.76
CA PHE A 6 1.99 20.24 -3.62
C PHE A 6 2.86 20.64 -2.41
N VAL A 7 2.97 21.96 -2.17
CA VAL A 7 3.82 22.54 -1.10
C VAL A 7 3.37 22.13 0.29
N LYS A 8 2.05 22.02 0.53
CA LYS A 8 1.50 21.64 1.83
C LYS A 8 1.76 20.17 2.12
N GLU A 9 1.51 19.32 1.14
CA GLU A 9 1.74 17.87 1.21
C GLU A 9 3.22 17.58 1.45
N THR A 10 4.09 18.24 0.68
CA THR A 10 5.56 18.20 0.87
C THR A 10 5.94 18.56 2.30
N ALA A 11 5.48 19.70 2.81
CA ALA A 11 5.83 20.16 4.16
C ALA A 11 5.33 19.19 5.26
N LEU A 12 4.14 18.61 5.10
CA LEU A 12 3.60 17.61 6.02
C LEU A 12 4.44 16.33 5.99
N MET A 13 4.80 15.87 4.79
CA MET A 13 5.60 14.67 4.63
C MET A 13 7.03 14.84 5.15
N GLU A 14 7.68 16.00 4.91
CA GLU A 14 8.99 16.31 5.48
C GLU A 14 8.95 16.37 7.02
N LYS A 15 7.87 16.89 7.60
CA LYS A 15 7.65 16.86 9.05
C LYS A 15 7.51 15.42 9.56
N ALA A 16 6.79 14.56 8.83
CA ALA A 16 6.67 13.15 9.17
C ALA A 16 8.04 12.44 9.11
N VAL A 17 8.84 12.71 8.08
CA VAL A 17 10.23 12.19 7.96
C VAL A 17 11.09 12.63 9.15
N GLY A 18 10.98 13.88 9.57
CA GLY A 18 11.68 14.38 10.76
C GLY A 18 11.31 13.59 12.02
N ALA A 19 10.01 13.28 12.19
CA ALA A 19 9.51 12.45 13.30
C ALA A 19 10.01 10.99 13.18
N ILE A 20 9.93 10.39 12.00
CA ILE A 20 10.43 9.03 11.72
C ILE A 20 11.90 8.91 12.10
N ASN A 21 12.73 9.85 11.62
CA ASN A 21 14.18 9.84 11.89
C ASN A 21 14.50 10.00 13.39
N LYS A 22 13.67 10.76 14.12
CA LYS A 22 13.82 10.93 15.57
C LYS A 22 13.36 9.70 16.35
N LEU A 23 12.24 9.09 15.96
CA LEU A 23 11.67 7.91 16.62
C LEU A 23 12.46 6.63 16.32
N SER A 24 13.17 6.60 15.18
CA SER A 24 13.95 5.43 14.73
C SER A 24 13.15 4.12 14.76
N PRO A 25 12.00 4.03 14.06
CA PRO A 25 11.23 2.80 14.02
C PRO A 25 11.99 1.69 13.31
N ARG A 26 11.60 0.43 13.53
CA ARG A 26 12.18 -0.73 12.85
C ARG A 26 11.93 -0.71 11.34
N PHE A 27 10.84 -0.10 10.91
CA PHE A 27 10.46 0.11 9.51
C PHE A 27 9.33 1.15 9.42
N VAL A 28 9.01 1.57 8.20
CA VAL A 28 7.87 2.42 7.88
C VAL A 28 7.05 1.72 6.79
N VAL A 29 5.73 1.81 6.89
CA VAL A 29 4.81 1.41 5.81
C VAL A 29 4.00 2.62 5.39
N VAL A 30 3.93 2.89 4.08
CA VAL A 30 3.03 3.89 3.49
C VAL A 30 1.94 3.15 2.74
N THR A 31 0.69 3.35 3.15
CA THR A 31 -0.45 2.54 2.73
C THR A 31 -1.23 3.17 1.57
N GLY A 32 -0.53 3.50 0.49
CA GLY A 32 -1.12 3.99 -0.76
C GLY A 32 -1.34 5.50 -0.80
N ASP A 33 -1.81 5.96 -1.96
CA ASP A 33 -1.95 7.38 -2.32
C ASP A 33 -0.63 8.13 -2.07
N LEU A 34 0.45 7.54 -2.61
CA LEU A 34 1.80 8.08 -2.51
C LEU A 34 1.90 9.44 -3.20
N VAL A 35 1.11 9.60 -4.25
CA VAL A 35 0.95 10.81 -5.06
C VAL A 35 -0.54 11.03 -5.37
N ASN A 36 -0.91 12.24 -5.78
CA ASN A 36 -2.29 12.54 -6.20
C ASN A 36 -2.58 12.05 -7.64
N ASP A 37 -1.55 11.93 -8.46
CA ASP A 37 -1.65 11.41 -9.84
C ASP A 37 -0.42 10.55 -10.15
N GLY A 38 -0.61 9.24 -10.24
CA GLY A 38 0.43 8.27 -10.55
C GLY A 38 1.07 8.40 -11.93
N ASN A 39 0.52 9.25 -12.80
CA ASN A 39 1.11 9.59 -14.09
C ASN A 39 1.89 10.92 -14.07
N ASN A 40 1.94 11.61 -12.94
CA ASN A 40 2.63 12.89 -12.82
C ASN A 40 4.09 12.70 -12.35
N PRO A 41 5.09 12.87 -13.26
CA PRO A 41 6.49 12.60 -12.94
C PRO A 41 7.06 13.55 -11.88
N GLU A 42 6.54 14.77 -11.77
CA GLU A 42 7.02 15.72 -10.76
C GLU A 42 6.56 15.34 -9.36
N GLN A 43 5.32 14.82 -9.21
CA GLN A 43 4.83 14.32 -7.94
C GLN A 43 5.59 13.06 -7.52
N ILE A 44 5.82 12.12 -8.44
CA ILE A 44 6.60 10.90 -8.19
C ILE A 44 8.03 11.25 -7.75
N LYS A 45 8.67 12.15 -8.47
CA LYS A 45 10.03 12.61 -8.15
C LYS A 45 10.10 13.25 -6.76
N GLU A 46 9.13 14.09 -6.43
CA GLU A 46 9.10 14.78 -5.13
C GLU A 46 8.83 13.78 -3.99
N PHE A 47 7.89 12.85 -4.16
CA PHE A 47 7.67 11.77 -3.19
C PHE A 47 8.94 10.99 -2.94
N LYS A 48 9.65 10.56 -4.01
CA LYS A 48 10.91 9.82 -3.89
C LYS A 48 12.00 10.66 -3.21
N ARG A 49 12.09 11.97 -3.54
CA ARG A 49 13.01 12.90 -2.88
C ARG A 49 12.78 12.91 -1.38
N ILE A 50 11.54 13.08 -0.94
CA ILE A 50 11.22 13.14 0.49
C ILE A 50 11.46 11.81 1.17
N CYS A 51 11.08 10.69 0.57
CA CYS A 51 11.38 9.35 1.10
C CYS A 51 12.89 9.14 1.27
N SER A 52 13.72 9.70 0.38
CA SER A 52 15.19 9.59 0.48
C SER A 52 15.80 10.31 1.69
N LEU A 53 15.03 11.19 2.36
CA LEU A 53 15.44 11.87 3.60
C LEU A 53 15.23 10.98 4.83
N ILE A 54 14.53 9.86 4.71
CA ILE A 54 14.45 8.85 5.78
C ILE A 54 15.83 8.19 5.88
N ARG A 55 16.28 8.00 7.12
CA ARG A 55 17.57 7.34 7.40
C ARG A 55 17.62 5.97 6.70
N LYS A 56 18.76 5.66 6.10
CA LYS A 56 18.97 4.43 5.29
C LYS A 56 18.86 3.12 6.09
N ASP A 57 18.97 3.18 7.41
CA ASP A 57 18.80 2.04 8.31
C ASP A 57 17.33 1.77 8.67
N ILE A 58 16.38 2.61 8.21
CA ILE A 58 14.95 2.44 8.39
C ILE A 58 14.33 2.00 7.05
N PRO A 59 14.00 0.73 6.88
CA PRO A 59 13.32 0.25 5.66
C PRO A 59 11.96 0.91 5.47
N VAL A 60 11.63 1.26 4.23
CA VAL A 60 10.33 1.82 3.85
C VAL A 60 9.64 0.86 2.89
N TYR A 61 8.41 0.47 3.22
CA TYR A 61 7.56 -0.40 2.40
C TYR A 61 6.35 0.38 1.91
N LEU A 62 5.97 0.15 0.65
CA LEU A 62 4.92 0.90 -0.03
C LEU A 62 3.84 -0.05 -0.54
N THR A 63 2.57 0.30 -0.38
CA THR A 63 1.46 -0.32 -1.12
C THR A 63 0.84 0.73 -2.05
N PRO A 64 0.26 0.35 -3.19
CA PRO A 64 -0.44 1.32 -4.02
C PRO A 64 -1.82 1.68 -3.45
N GLY A 65 -2.23 2.93 -3.67
CA GLY A 65 -3.61 3.39 -3.55
C GLY A 65 -4.23 3.64 -4.93
N ASN A 66 -5.49 4.11 -4.94
CA ASN A 66 -6.20 4.36 -6.19
C ASN A 66 -5.64 5.55 -6.99
N HIS A 67 -5.00 6.52 -6.33
CA HIS A 67 -4.33 7.62 -7.01
C HIS A 67 -3.02 7.19 -7.68
N ASP A 68 -2.38 6.15 -7.19
CA ASP A 68 -1.12 5.65 -7.72
C ASP A 68 -1.28 4.79 -8.97
N VAL A 69 -2.35 3.98 -9.04
CA VAL A 69 -2.57 3.00 -10.12
C VAL A 69 -3.87 3.22 -10.90
N GLY A 70 -4.64 4.24 -10.53
CA GLY A 70 -5.93 4.59 -11.12
C GLY A 70 -7.12 3.95 -10.43
N GLN A 71 -8.29 4.64 -10.51
CA GLN A 71 -9.56 4.12 -9.98
C GLN A 71 -9.97 2.79 -10.61
N GLN A 72 -9.61 2.58 -11.87
CA GLN A 72 -9.74 1.33 -12.59
C GLN A 72 -8.34 0.94 -13.09
N PRO A 73 -7.54 0.21 -12.30
CA PRO A 73 -6.19 -0.14 -12.66
C PRO A 73 -6.15 -1.03 -13.91
N THR A 74 -5.11 -0.86 -14.69
CA THR A 74 -4.82 -1.68 -15.87
C THR A 74 -3.51 -2.43 -15.66
N LYS A 75 -3.23 -3.43 -16.52
CA LYS A 75 -1.91 -4.10 -16.51
C LYS A 75 -0.77 -3.11 -16.72
N GLU A 76 -1.01 -2.05 -17.51
CA GLU A 76 -0.04 -1.00 -17.78
C GLU A 76 0.19 -0.11 -16.55
N SER A 77 -0.87 0.40 -15.90
CA SER A 77 -0.71 1.23 -14.70
C SER A 77 -0.05 0.48 -13.55
N LEU A 78 -0.36 -0.82 -13.39
CA LEU A 78 0.33 -1.68 -12.42
C LEU A 78 1.81 -1.88 -12.77
N LYS A 79 2.12 -2.03 -14.07
CA LYS A 79 3.50 -2.11 -14.52
C LYS A 79 4.25 -0.82 -14.24
N ASN A 80 3.67 0.34 -14.57
CA ASN A 80 4.25 1.65 -14.31
C ASN A 80 4.55 1.83 -12.81
N TYR A 81 3.60 1.48 -11.94
CA TYR A 81 3.82 1.51 -10.50
C TYR A 81 5.01 0.65 -10.06
N ARG A 82 5.10 -0.59 -10.58
CA ARG A 82 6.23 -1.48 -10.26
C ARG A 82 7.56 -1.01 -10.83
N ASP A 83 7.55 -0.39 -12.00
CA ASP A 83 8.76 0.23 -12.59
C ASP A 83 9.27 1.39 -11.72
N GLU A 84 8.36 2.15 -11.09
CA GLU A 84 8.70 3.28 -10.22
C GLU A 84 9.12 2.88 -8.79
N TYR A 85 8.45 1.88 -8.20
CA TYR A 85 8.57 1.54 -6.78
C TYR A 85 9.07 0.11 -6.52
N GLY A 86 9.24 -0.70 -7.57
CA GLY A 86 9.83 -2.03 -7.51
C GLY A 86 8.83 -3.18 -7.28
N TYR A 87 7.75 -2.97 -6.55
CA TYR A 87 6.75 -3.98 -6.22
C TYR A 87 5.41 -3.33 -5.86
N ASP A 88 4.32 -4.08 -5.92
CA ASP A 88 2.98 -3.65 -5.51
C ASP A 88 2.36 -4.51 -4.38
N CYS A 89 3.07 -5.55 -3.96
CA CYS A 89 2.81 -6.31 -2.74
C CYS A 89 4.13 -6.76 -2.11
N PHE A 90 4.14 -6.98 -0.79
CA PHE A 90 5.35 -7.37 -0.07
C PHE A 90 5.04 -8.24 1.15
N SER A 91 6.04 -8.98 1.61
CA SER A 91 6.02 -9.59 2.94
C SER A 91 7.42 -9.59 3.55
N PHE A 92 7.49 -9.39 4.87
CA PHE A 92 8.74 -9.47 5.64
C PHE A 92 8.43 -9.87 7.08
N GLN A 93 9.48 -10.17 7.85
CA GLN A 93 9.35 -10.58 9.23
C GLN A 93 10.24 -9.72 10.14
N VAL A 94 9.69 -9.30 11.28
CA VAL A 94 10.43 -8.62 12.35
C VAL A 94 9.97 -9.19 13.70
N ASP A 95 10.93 -9.61 14.52
CA ASP A 95 10.71 -10.05 15.91
C ASP A 95 9.56 -11.08 16.07
N GLY A 96 9.48 -12.06 15.15
CA GLY A 96 8.46 -13.11 15.19
C GLY A 96 7.08 -12.70 14.67
N THR A 97 6.92 -11.47 14.17
CA THR A 97 5.72 -10.99 13.51
C THR A 97 5.92 -10.94 12.00
N CYS A 98 4.99 -11.47 11.24
CA CYS A 98 4.94 -11.37 9.79
C CYS A 98 4.10 -10.15 9.36
N PHE A 99 4.65 -9.34 8.47
CA PHE A 99 4.03 -8.14 7.90
C PHE A 99 3.79 -8.37 6.41
N ILE A 100 2.59 -8.08 5.94
CA ILE A 100 2.13 -8.38 4.57
C ILE A 100 1.48 -7.13 4.00
N GLY A 101 1.99 -6.61 2.89
CA GLY A 101 1.37 -5.50 2.16
C GLY A 101 0.65 -6.00 0.92
N LEU A 102 -0.61 -5.62 0.74
CA LEU A 102 -1.45 -6.00 -0.39
C LEU A 102 -1.75 -4.79 -1.29
N ASN A 103 -1.77 -5.03 -2.58
CA ASN A 103 -2.41 -4.12 -3.51
C ASN A 103 -3.93 -4.30 -3.41
N THR A 104 -4.55 -3.50 -2.53
CA THR A 104 -6.00 -3.59 -2.30
C THR A 104 -6.82 -3.01 -3.43
N GLN A 105 -6.23 -2.19 -4.32
CA GLN A 105 -6.94 -1.62 -5.46
C GLN A 105 -7.33 -2.67 -6.50
N ILE A 106 -6.49 -3.68 -6.75
CA ILE A 106 -6.85 -4.78 -7.66
C ILE A 106 -7.94 -5.69 -7.08
N ILE A 107 -7.98 -5.84 -5.75
CA ILE A 107 -9.02 -6.59 -5.05
C ILE A 107 -10.34 -5.83 -5.12
N TRP A 108 -10.30 -4.53 -4.79
CA TRP A 108 -11.48 -3.67 -4.77
C TRP A 108 -12.16 -3.57 -6.13
N THR A 109 -11.38 -3.47 -7.20
CA THR A 109 -11.90 -3.38 -8.59
C THR A 109 -12.19 -4.73 -9.22
N GLY A 110 -11.68 -5.83 -8.67
CA GLY A 110 -11.82 -7.17 -9.24
C GLY A 110 -11.02 -7.35 -10.55
N LEU A 111 -9.81 -6.78 -10.65
CA LEU A 111 -8.92 -6.98 -11.79
C LEU A 111 -8.37 -8.42 -11.80
N LYS A 112 -9.19 -9.33 -12.37
CA LYS A 112 -9.16 -10.77 -12.16
C LYS A 112 -7.76 -11.40 -12.24
N ASP A 113 -7.04 -11.27 -13.34
CA ASP A 113 -5.74 -11.94 -13.51
C ASP A 113 -4.70 -11.49 -12.45
N SER A 114 -4.74 -10.19 -12.10
CA SER A 114 -3.83 -9.61 -11.12
C SER A 114 -4.25 -9.99 -9.69
N GLU A 115 -5.55 -9.99 -9.41
CA GLU A 115 -6.10 -10.44 -8.13
C GLU A 115 -5.81 -11.92 -7.90
N ASP A 116 -6.07 -12.79 -8.89
CA ASP A 116 -5.80 -14.24 -8.80
C ASP A 116 -4.31 -14.49 -8.54
N SER A 117 -3.42 -13.76 -9.22
CA SER A 117 -1.97 -13.86 -9.02
C SER A 117 -1.56 -13.44 -7.61
N GLN A 118 -2.11 -12.33 -7.10
CA GLN A 118 -1.84 -11.87 -5.73
C GLN A 118 -2.41 -12.84 -4.70
N PHE A 119 -3.58 -13.43 -4.95
CA PHE A 119 -4.20 -14.41 -4.06
C PHE A 119 -3.35 -15.68 -3.93
N VAL A 120 -2.84 -16.20 -5.05
CA VAL A 120 -1.89 -17.33 -5.04
C VAL A 120 -0.61 -16.98 -4.26
N TRP A 121 -0.08 -15.78 -4.45
CA TRP A 121 1.08 -15.31 -3.70
C TRP A 121 0.78 -15.17 -2.20
N LEU A 122 -0.37 -14.59 -1.85
CA LEU A 122 -0.80 -14.42 -0.45
C LEU A 122 -0.90 -15.76 0.28
N ASN A 123 -1.50 -16.78 -0.35
CA ASN A 123 -1.60 -18.11 0.24
C ASN A 123 -0.23 -18.70 0.55
N LYS A 124 0.74 -18.58 -0.37
CA LYS A 124 2.12 -19.02 -0.10
C LYS A 124 2.77 -18.25 1.05
N VAL A 125 2.53 -16.94 1.14
CA VAL A 125 3.03 -16.12 2.27
C VAL A 125 2.39 -16.57 3.58
N LEU A 126 1.09 -16.84 3.61
CA LEU A 126 0.39 -17.33 4.81
C LEU A 126 0.89 -18.71 5.23
N GLU A 127 1.09 -19.63 4.30
CA GLU A 127 1.69 -20.96 4.57
C GLU A 127 3.09 -20.81 5.18
N ASN A 128 3.94 -19.97 4.61
CA ASN A 128 5.30 -19.73 5.11
C ASN A 128 5.34 -18.98 6.45
N SER A 129 4.27 -18.28 6.79
CA SER A 129 4.14 -17.47 8.00
C SER A 129 3.55 -18.23 9.20
N GLN A 130 3.33 -19.55 9.11
CA GLN A 130 2.72 -20.35 10.17
C GLN A 130 3.48 -20.29 11.50
N LYS A 131 4.79 -20.07 11.44
CA LYS A 131 5.65 -19.93 12.64
C LYS A 131 5.66 -18.53 13.24
N CYS A 132 5.00 -17.54 12.58
CA CYS A 132 4.89 -16.19 13.12
C CYS A 132 3.87 -16.15 14.25
N ASN A 133 4.21 -15.46 15.34
CA ASN A 133 3.31 -15.25 16.47
C ASN A 133 2.10 -14.38 16.06
N HIS A 134 2.35 -13.41 15.18
CA HIS A 134 1.34 -12.50 14.66
C HIS A 134 1.51 -12.30 13.16
N ARG A 135 0.40 -12.01 12.48
CA ARG A 135 0.36 -11.59 11.08
C ARG A 135 -0.38 -10.27 11.00
N ILE A 136 0.29 -9.25 10.46
CA ILE A 136 -0.29 -7.91 10.28
C ILE A 136 -0.34 -7.64 8.77
N VAL A 137 -1.53 -7.32 8.28
CA VAL A 137 -1.76 -7.03 6.87
C VAL A 137 -1.98 -5.52 6.69
N PHE A 138 -1.31 -4.94 5.72
CA PHE A 138 -1.44 -3.55 5.30
C PHE A 138 -2.11 -3.48 3.93
N GLY A 139 -2.91 -2.46 3.72
CA GLY A 139 -3.51 -2.13 2.44
C GLY A 139 -4.07 -0.72 2.45
N HIS A 140 -4.39 -0.19 1.28
CA HIS A 140 -4.96 1.14 1.14
C HIS A 140 -6.45 1.16 1.52
N HIS A 141 -7.26 0.29 0.89
CA HIS A 141 -8.66 0.17 1.22
C HIS A 141 -8.87 -0.73 2.44
N PRO A 142 -9.65 -0.30 3.44
CA PRO A 142 -10.02 -1.16 4.56
C PRO A 142 -11.01 -2.24 4.12
N LEU A 143 -10.96 -3.39 4.78
CA LEU A 143 -11.96 -4.44 4.58
C LEU A 143 -13.36 -3.94 4.94
N PHE A 144 -13.46 -3.23 6.05
CA PHE A 144 -14.67 -2.55 6.53
C PHE A 144 -14.26 -1.36 7.41
N VAL A 145 -15.16 -0.40 7.58
CA VAL A 145 -14.92 0.80 8.40
C VAL A 145 -15.53 0.62 9.80
N ASN A 146 -16.74 0.08 9.89
CA ASN A 146 -17.47 -0.07 11.15
C ASN A 146 -17.78 -1.53 11.48
N SER A 147 -18.24 -2.32 10.52
CA SER A 147 -18.55 -3.74 10.72
C SER A 147 -18.41 -4.53 9.44
N ILE A 148 -18.18 -5.83 9.58
CA ILE A 148 -18.03 -6.75 8.44
C ILE A 148 -19.27 -6.79 7.55
N ASP A 149 -20.45 -6.60 8.12
CA ASP A 149 -21.74 -6.66 7.44
C ASP A 149 -22.24 -5.29 6.93
N GLU A 150 -21.40 -4.24 7.03
CA GLU A 150 -21.80 -2.93 6.52
C GLU A 150 -22.00 -2.93 5.00
N PRO A 151 -22.88 -2.06 4.46
CA PRO A 151 -23.11 -1.97 3.02
C PRO A 151 -21.83 -1.56 2.27
N ASP A 152 -21.76 -1.94 0.99
CA ASP A 152 -20.69 -1.56 0.11
C ASP A 152 -20.63 -0.03 -0.06
N LYS A 153 -19.45 0.53 0.10
CA LYS A 153 -19.14 1.96 -0.03
C LYS A 153 -17.83 2.14 -0.78
N TYR A 154 -17.55 3.38 -1.15
CA TYR A 154 -16.28 3.73 -1.80
C TYR A 154 -15.07 3.39 -0.91
N GLU A 155 -15.20 3.56 0.40
CA GLU A 155 -14.10 3.43 1.34
C GLU A 155 -13.82 1.98 1.75
N ASN A 156 -14.71 1.02 1.50
CA ASN A 156 -14.55 -0.35 1.97
C ASN A 156 -14.54 -1.39 0.83
N PHE A 157 -14.08 -2.59 1.14
CA PHE A 157 -14.17 -3.69 0.18
C PHE A 157 -15.62 -4.06 -0.11
N PRO A 158 -15.96 -4.42 -1.37
CA PRO A 158 -17.24 -5.05 -1.68
C PRO A 158 -17.46 -6.29 -0.82
N THR A 159 -18.70 -6.49 -0.34
CA THR A 159 -19.07 -7.60 0.58
C THR A 159 -18.60 -8.96 0.08
N ALA A 160 -18.73 -9.23 -1.22
CA ALA A 160 -18.24 -10.48 -1.82
C ALA A 160 -16.74 -10.68 -1.64
N LYS A 161 -15.95 -9.61 -1.70
CA LYS A 161 -14.50 -9.65 -1.49
C LYS A 161 -14.15 -9.79 -0.01
N ARG A 162 -14.86 -9.08 0.88
CA ARG A 162 -14.65 -9.20 2.33
C ARG A 162 -14.71 -10.65 2.79
N ASN A 163 -15.74 -11.38 2.38
CA ASN A 163 -15.93 -12.79 2.76
C ASN A 163 -14.80 -13.69 2.26
N THR A 164 -14.23 -13.41 1.09
CA THR A 164 -13.11 -14.18 0.54
C THR A 164 -11.80 -13.96 1.31
N TYR A 165 -11.55 -12.73 1.78
CA TYR A 165 -10.28 -12.38 2.42
C TYR A 165 -10.29 -12.51 3.96
N ILE A 166 -11.43 -12.79 4.58
CA ILE A 166 -11.56 -13.00 6.03
C ILE A 166 -11.72 -14.49 6.38
N SER A 167 -12.18 -15.32 5.43
CA SER A 167 -12.35 -16.78 5.62
C SER A 167 -10.99 -17.47 5.61
#